data_0fcc6a9d8e4f6962404c66d731086007
#
_entry.id   0fcc6a9d8e4f6962404c66d731086007
#
_cell.length_a   1.000
_cell.length_b   1.000
_cell.length_c   1.000
_cell.angle_alpha   90.00
_cell.angle_beta   90.00
_cell.angle_gamma   90.00
#
_symmetry.space_group_name_H-M   'P 1'
#
loop_
_entity.id
_entity.type
_entity.pdbx_description
1 polymer ?
#
loop_
_entity_poly.entity_id
_entity_poly.type
_entity_poly.pdbx_seq_one_letter_code
_entity_poly.pdbx_strand_id
1 'polypeptide(L)'
;YNWGAGAKYKLSKRNVIQFDYSGNNYASRYKYLIENSGYLPGQYALTKLQKFHDAELKGIFGFTTNSTTVFGVDYRCEVLRRPDSDLDKSVYTASAYGQHEVKLWNHLTGVAGVRYDHHEQTGGRFTPKVAAMYNIGNFNVRATYAAGFRAPGIDELYYHMFKKTMGTRATISLGDENLDPERSNYYSINMEYRTS
;
A
#
# COMPACT_ATOMS: atom_id res chain seq x y z
N TYR A 1 -12.83 -10.57 -7.55
CA TYR A 1 -13.65 -9.42 -7.99
C TYR A 1 -13.07 -8.15 -7.40
N ASN A 2 -13.01 -7.09 -8.23
CA ASN A 2 -12.57 -5.76 -7.82
C ASN A 2 -13.73 -4.79 -8.04
N TRP A 3 -13.90 -3.84 -7.15
CA TRP A 3 -14.89 -2.76 -7.28
C TRP A 3 -14.32 -1.49 -6.67
N GLY A 4 -14.82 -0.37 -7.10
CA GLY A 4 -14.43 0.91 -6.55
C GLY A 4 -15.46 1.98 -6.88
N ALA A 5 -15.52 2.98 -6.03
CA ALA A 5 -16.31 4.17 -6.22
C ALA A 5 -15.54 5.37 -5.68
N GLY A 6 -15.69 6.52 -6.33
CA GLY A 6 -15.02 7.73 -5.89
C GLY A 6 -15.87 8.94 -6.18
N ALA A 7 -15.68 9.98 -5.38
CA ALA A 7 -16.31 11.27 -5.54
C ALA A 7 -15.25 12.37 -5.46
N LYS A 8 -15.38 13.36 -6.35
CA LYS A 8 -14.50 14.51 -6.41
C LYS A 8 -15.32 15.79 -6.38
N TYR A 9 -15.08 16.59 -5.36
CA TYR A 9 -15.75 17.88 -5.20
C TYR A 9 -14.74 19.02 -5.39
N LYS A 10 -15.01 19.89 -6.36
CA LYS A 10 -14.20 21.07 -6.64
C LYS A 10 -14.73 22.25 -5.82
N LEU A 11 -14.01 22.64 -4.78
CA LEU A 11 -14.29 23.82 -3.97
C LEU A 11 -13.99 25.11 -4.74
N SER A 12 -12.95 25.09 -5.56
CA SER A 12 -12.53 26.19 -6.43
C SER A 12 -11.68 25.66 -7.61
N LYS A 13 -11.16 26.58 -8.45
CA LYS A 13 -10.25 26.17 -9.55
C LYS A 13 -8.98 25.45 -9.08
N ARG A 14 -8.57 25.63 -7.80
CA ARG A 14 -7.34 25.07 -7.24
C ARG A 14 -7.55 24.17 -6.04
N ASN A 15 -8.77 24.11 -5.50
CA ASN A 15 -9.06 23.38 -4.29
C ASN A 15 -10.05 22.26 -4.57
N VAL A 16 -9.68 21.05 -4.18
CA VAL A 16 -10.44 19.84 -4.46
C VAL A 16 -10.44 18.98 -3.22
N ILE A 17 -11.59 18.38 -2.91
CA ILE A 17 -11.71 17.27 -1.98
C ILE A 17 -12.07 16.04 -2.80
N GLN A 18 -11.43 14.92 -2.50
CA GLN A 18 -11.65 13.65 -3.18
C GLN A 18 -11.79 12.54 -2.15
N PHE A 19 -12.80 11.72 -2.35
CA PHE A 19 -13.00 10.46 -1.63
C PHE A 19 -12.93 9.32 -2.62
N ASP A 20 -12.14 8.31 -2.30
CA ASP A 20 -11.98 7.08 -3.07
C ASP A 20 -12.21 5.89 -2.14
N TYR A 21 -12.99 4.92 -2.59
CA TYR A 21 -13.17 3.64 -1.94
C TYR A 21 -12.93 2.53 -2.95
N SER A 22 -12.16 1.52 -2.57
CA SER A 22 -11.95 0.33 -3.37
C SER A 22 -12.02 -0.93 -2.54
N GLY A 23 -12.44 -2.00 -3.17
CA GLY A 23 -12.48 -3.33 -2.57
C GLY A 23 -12.02 -4.40 -3.54
N ASN A 24 -11.39 -5.42 -2.98
CA ASN A 24 -10.94 -6.60 -3.71
C ASN A 24 -11.38 -7.84 -2.95
N ASN A 25 -11.87 -8.84 -3.68
CA ASN A 25 -12.20 -10.16 -3.14
C ASN A 25 -11.52 -11.23 -3.98
N TYR A 26 -10.53 -11.89 -3.40
CA TYR A 26 -9.80 -12.99 -4.00
C TYR A 26 -10.18 -14.30 -3.33
N ALA A 27 -10.58 -15.30 -4.11
CA ALA A 27 -10.88 -16.65 -3.63
C ALA A 27 -10.08 -17.68 -4.42
N SER A 28 -9.33 -18.52 -3.71
CA SER A 28 -8.64 -19.69 -4.27
C SER A 28 -9.40 -20.96 -3.90
N ARG A 29 -9.57 -21.86 -4.86
CA ARG A 29 -10.26 -23.14 -4.67
C ARG A 29 -9.45 -24.25 -5.33
N TYR A 30 -9.37 -25.40 -4.66
CA TYR A 30 -8.91 -26.63 -5.29
C TYR A 30 -10.08 -27.40 -5.89
N LYS A 31 -9.88 -27.95 -7.08
CA LYS A 31 -10.79 -28.92 -7.69
C LYS A 31 -10.22 -30.31 -7.46
N TYR A 32 -11.00 -31.18 -6.82
CA TYR A 32 -10.61 -32.56 -6.63
C TYR A 32 -10.88 -33.35 -7.91
N LEU A 33 -9.87 -34.04 -8.45
CA LEU A 33 -9.99 -34.89 -9.63
C LEU A 33 -10.22 -36.36 -9.24
N ILE A 34 -9.81 -36.70 -8.02
CA ILE A 34 -10.00 -38.01 -7.38
C ILE A 34 -10.60 -37.79 -6.00
N GLU A 35 -11.26 -38.80 -5.43
CA GLU A 35 -11.75 -38.71 -4.06
C GLU A 35 -10.60 -38.50 -3.08
N ASN A 36 -10.70 -37.51 -2.23
CA ASN A 36 -9.70 -37.18 -1.21
C ASN A 36 -10.35 -36.38 -0.07
N SER A 37 -10.04 -36.76 1.17
CA SER A 37 -10.43 -36.00 2.38
C SER A 37 -11.92 -35.67 2.46
N GLY A 38 -12.79 -36.58 1.97
CA GLY A 38 -14.25 -36.41 1.96
C GLY A 38 -14.81 -35.61 0.80
N TYR A 39 -13.96 -35.14 -0.14
CA TYR A 39 -14.40 -34.51 -1.38
C TYR A 39 -14.48 -35.52 -2.52
N LEU A 40 -15.57 -35.49 -3.26
CA LEU A 40 -15.77 -36.32 -4.45
C LEU A 40 -15.11 -35.70 -5.69
N PRO A 41 -14.78 -36.51 -6.72
CA PRO A 41 -14.26 -35.98 -7.98
C PRO A 41 -15.18 -34.91 -8.59
N GLY A 42 -14.57 -33.78 -9.00
CA GLY A 42 -15.28 -32.62 -9.53
C GLY A 42 -15.68 -31.55 -8.49
N GLN A 43 -15.65 -31.86 -7.21
CA GLN A 43 -15.96 -30.91 -6.15
C GLN A 43 -14.82 -29.87 -5.95
N TYR A 44 -15.20 -28.69 -5.42
CA TYR A 44 -14.27 -27.61 -5.11
C TYR A 44 -14.22 -27.37 -3.60
N ALA A 45 -13.02 -27.30 -3.06
CA ALA A 45 -12.78 -26.81 -1.69
C ALA A 45 -12.21 -25.38 -1.73
N LEU A 46 -12.76 -24.49 -0.93
CA LEU A 46 -12.19 -23.16 -0.72
C LEU A 46 -10.93 -23.28 0.14
N THR A 47 -9.81 -22.83 -0.38
CA THR A 47 -8.51 -22.88 0.33
C THR A 47 -8.10 -21.54 0.89
N LYS A 48 -8.47 -20.44 0.20
CA LYS A 48 -8.13 -19.08 0.64
C LYS A 48 -9.23 -18.10 0.19
N LEU A 49 -9.69 -17.28 1.10
CA LEU A 49 -10.47 -16.10 0.82
C LEU A 49 -9.73 -14.89 1.40
N GLN A 50 -9.39 -13.93 0.55
CA GLN A 50 -8.73 -12.69 0.98
C GLN A 50 -9.54 -11.51 0.47
N LYS A 51 -9.82 -10.57 1.37
CA LYS A 51 -10.55 -9.34 1.05
C LYS A 51 -9.71 -8.15 1.46
N PHE A 52 -9.72 -7.13 0.61
CA PHE A 52 -9.12 -5.84 0.87
C PHE A 52 -10.19 -4.77 0.75
N HIS A 53 -10.17 -3.82 1.65
CA HIS A 53 -11.00 -2.63 1.63
C HIS A 53 -10.10 -1.43 1.89
N ASP A 54 -10.11 -0.48 0.98
CA ASP A 54 -9.36 0.76 1.06
C ASP A 54 -10.32 1.94 0.95
N ALA A 55 -10.21 2.90 1.86
CA ALA A 55 -10.93 4.16 1.83
C ALA A 55 -9.95 5.32 2.02
N GLU A 56 -9.92 6.27 1.10
CA GLU A 56 -9.08 7.47 1.16
C GLU A 56 -9.94 8.73 1.07
N LEU A 57 -9.68 9.68 1.96
CA LEU A 57 -10.17 11.04 1.85
C LEU A 57 -8.98 11.98 1.76
N LYS A 58 -8.87 12.73 0.65
CA LYS A 58 -7.78 13.69 0.45
C LYS A 58 -8.26 15.07 0.01
N GLY A 59 -7.53 16.07 0.44
CA GLY A 59 -7.68 17.45 0.03
C GLY A 59 -6.45 17.92 -0.76
N ILE A 60 -6.68 18.62 -1.85
CA ILE A 60 -5.64 19.29 -2.65
C ILE A 60 -5.95 20.77 -2.61
N PHE A 61 -5.02 21.59 -2.13
CA PHE A 61 -5.19 23.02 -1.90
C PHE A 61 -4.07 23.82 -2.53
N GLY A 62 -4.40 24.65 -3.50
CA GLY A 62 -3.50 25.63 -4.09
C GLY A 62 -3.63 26.96 -3.37
N PHE A 63 -2.86 27.18 -2.30
CA PHE A 63 -2.92 28.43 -1.53
C PHE A 63 -2.42 29.64 -2.33
N THR A 64 -1.42 29.41 -3.19
CA THR A 64 -0.91 30.42 -4.11
C THR A 64 -0.78 29.85 -5.53
N THR A 65 -0.40 30.68 -6.50
CA THR A 65 -0.06 30.19 -7.86
C THR A 65 1.15 29.26 -7.86
N ASN A 66 2.00 29.37 -6.85
CA ASN A 66 3.30 28.74 -6.79
C ASN A 66 3.35 27.63 -5.71
N SER A 67 2.27 27.34 -5.01
CA SER A 67 2.27 26.30 -3.98
C SER A 67 1.00 25.45 -4.00
N THR A 68 1.20 24.16 -3.74
CA THR A 68 0.14 23.18 -3.62
C THR A 68 0.39 22.32 -2.38
N THR A 69 -0.64 22.18 -1.55
CA THR A 69 -0.63 21.27 -0.40
C THR A 69 -1.62 20.14 -0.65
N VAL A 70 -1.18 18.94 -0.38
CA VAL A 70 -2.03 17.74 -0.37
C VAL A 70 -1.98 17.17 1.04
N PHE A 71 -3.12 16.86 1.60
CA PHE A 71 -3.23 16.11 2.83
C PHE A 71 -4.39 15.13 2.75
N GLY A 72 -4.29 14.04 3.45
CA GLY A 72 -5.32 13.03 3.44
C GLY A 72 -5.18 12.06 4.60
N VAL A 73 -6.22 11.27 4.73
CA VAL A 73 -6.28 10.11 5.59
C VAL A 73 -6.72 8.91 4.78
N ASP A 74 -6.18 7.76 5.07
CA ASP A 74 -6.63 6.51 4.49
C ASP A 74 -6.77 5.42 5.54
N TYR A 75 -7.64 4.49 5.26
CA TYR A 75 -7.91 3.32 6.06
C TYR A 75 -7.96 2.09 5.17
N ARG A 76 -7.12 1.12 5.47
CA ARG A 76 -7.07 -0.19 4.80
C ARG A 76 -7.43 -1.27 5.79
N CYS A 77 -8.29 -2.19 5.37
CA CYS A 77 -8.62 -3.40 6.11
C CYS A 77 -8.37 -4.63 5.23
N GLU A 78 -7.62 -5.59 5.75
CA GLU A 78 -7.36 -6.87 5.12
C GLU A 78 -8.03 -7.97 5.94
N VAL A 79 -8.74 -8.87 5.27
CA VAL A 79 -9.35 -10.06 5.88
C VAL A 79 -8.81 -11.28 5.18
N LEU A 80 -8.27 -12.21 5.95
CA LEU A 80 -7.80 -13.51 5.46
C LEU A 80 -8.56 -14.63 6.13
N ARG A 81 -9.20 -15.48 5.32
CA ARG A 81 -9.86 -16.68 5.77
C ARG A 81 -9.30 -17.89 5.05
N ARG A 82 -8.88 -18.89 5.82
CA ARG A 82 -8.35 -20.17 5.33
C ARG A 82 -9.03 -21.32 6.05
N PRO A 83 -10.07 -21.93 5.45
CA PRO A 83 -10.81 -23.03 6.06
C PRO A 83 -9.96 -24.29 6.28
N ASP A 84 -8.90 -24.47 5.47
CA ASP A 84 -7.97 -25.61 5.57
C ASP A 84 -7.08 -25.59 6.83
N SER A 85 -6.88 -24.42 7.44
CA SER A 85 -6.09 -24.19 8.65
C SER A 85 -6.87 -23.53 9.79
N ASP A 86 -8.20 -23.45 9.67
CA ASP A 86 -9.10 -22.78 10.64
C ASP A 86 -8.66 -21.35 10.97
N LEU A 87 -8.10 -20.64 9.97
CA LEU A 87 -7.61 -19.29 10.11
C LEU A 87 -8.67 -18.30 9.62
N ASP A 88 -9.11 -17.39 10.50
CA ASP A 88 -9.97 -16.25 10.19
C ASP A 88 -9.44 -15.04 10.94
N LYS A 89 -8.75 -14.16 10.23
CA LYS A 89 -8.06 -12.98 10.78
C LYS A 89 -8.34 -11.75 9.95
N SER A 90 -8.35 -10.61 10.61
CA SER A 90 -8.35 -9.29 9.98
C SER A 90 -7.27 -8.43 10.57
N VAL A 91 -6.74 -7.52 9.76
CA VAL A 91 -5.72 -6.54 10.16
C VAL A 91 -6.06 -5.21 9.48
N TYR A 92 -5.91 -4.11 10.20
CA TYR A 92 -6.10 -2.79 9.63
C TYR A 92 -4.84 -1.92 9.68
N THR A 93 -4.79 -0.97 8.77
CA THR A 93 -3.83 0.13 8.76
C THR A 93 -4.61 1.44 8.61
N ALA A 94 -4.40 2.36 9.52
CA ALA A 94 -4.92 3.73 9.45
C ALA A 94 -3.76 4.69 9.22
N SER A 95 -3.93 5.65 8.31
CA SER A 95 -2.83 6.53 7.94
C SER A 95 -3.31 7.97 7.79
N ALA A 96 -2.38 8.89 8.05
CA ALA A 96 -2.55 10.31 7.76
C ALA A 96 -1.27 10.83 7.09
N TYR A 97 -1.43 11.68 6.09
CA TYR A 97 -0.30 12.22 5.36
C TYR A 97 -0.51 13.68 4.96
N GLY A 98 0.61 14.37 4.78
CA GLY A 98 0.65 15.73 4.24
C GLY A 98 1.88 15.93 3.38
N GLN A 99 1.72 16.67 2.28
CA GLN A 99 2.81 17.05 1.38
C GLN A 99 2.59 18.49 0.92
N HIS A 100 3.64 19.26 0.90
CA HIS A 100 3.65 20.61 0.37
C HIS A 100 4.66 20.71 -0.76
N GLU A 101 4.21 21.24 -1.90
CA GLU A 101 5.04 21.60 -3.04
C GLU A 101 5.05 23.11 -3.18
N VAL A 102 6.23 23.68 -3.39
CA VAL A 102 6.42 25.12 -3.58
C VAL A 102 7.45 25.40 -4.66
N LYS A 103 7.14 26.33 -5.54
CA LYS A 103 8.09 26.95 -6.47
C LYS A 103 8.72 28.16 -5.76
N LEU A 104 9.96 27.98 -5.28
CA LEU A 104 10.67 28.99 -4.50
C LEU A 104 11.16 30.15 -5.39
N TRP A 105 11.66 29.81 -6.59
CA TRP A 105 12.06 30.77 -7.64
C TRP A 105 11.69 30.19 -9.00
N ASN A 106 11.93 30.93 -10.06
CA ASN A 106 11.63 30.46 -11.43
C ASN A 106 12.31 29.14 -11.80
N HIS A 107 13.36 28.76 -11.07
CA HIS A 107 14.19 27.61 -11.36
C HIS A 107 14.17 26.51 -10.29
N LEU A 108 13.64 26.77 -9.08
CA LEU A 108 13.67 25.84 -7.98
C LEU A 108 12.25 25.44 -7.53
N THR A 109 11.96 24.16 -7.56
CA THR A 109 10.75 23.58 -6.97
C THR A 109 11.15 22.66 -5.83
N GLY A 110 10.59 22.88 -4.64
CA GLY A 110 10.76 22.03 -3.48
C GLY A 110 9.49 21.24 -3.14
N VAL A 111 9.65 20.04 -2.63
CA VAL A 111 8.57 19.19 -2.09
C VAL A 111 9.00 18.66 -0.75
N ALA A 112 8.17 18.81 0.26
CA ALA A 112 8.34 18.17 1.56
C ALA A 112 7.04 17.51 1.98
N GLY A 113 7.12 16.32 2.54
CA GLY A 113 5.96 15.56 2.98
C GLY A 113 6.30 14.60 4.10
N VAL A 114 5.27 14.20 4.82
CA VAL A 114 5.33 13.19 5.86
C VAL A 114 4.05 12.37 5.84
N ARG A 115 4.19 11.08 6.11
CA ARG A 115 3.10 10.16 6.32
C ARG A 115 3.30 9.47 7.65
N TYR A 116 2.23 9.30 8.39
CA TYR A 116 2.13 8.46 9.57
C TYR A 116 1.20 7.30 9.27
N ASP A 117 1.69 6.08 9.46
CA ASP A 117 0.93 4.85 9.33
C ASP A 117 0.82 4.20 10.70
N HIS A 118 -0.37 3.79 11.09
CA HIS A 118 -0.63 2.97 12.27
C HIS A 118 -1.18 1.62 11.81
N HIS A 119 -0.36 0.59 11.93
CA HIS A 119 -0.75 -0.79 11.64
C HIS A 119 -1.09 -1.49 12.94
N GLU A 120 -2.19 -2.25 12.97
CA GLU A 120 -2.73 -2.91 14.16
C GLU A 120 -1.70 -3.72 14.94
N GLN A 121 -0.84 -4.48 14.26
CA GLN A 121 0.15 -5.36 14.88
C GLN A 121 1.49 -4.66 15.17
N THR A 122 1.97 -3.83 14.26
CA THR A 122 3.33 -3.28 14.30
C THR A 122 3.40 -1.83 14.82
N GLY A 123 2.24 -1.23 15.14
CA GLY A 123 2.14 0.13 15.68
C GLY A 123 2.42 1.23 14.65
N GLY A 124 2.78 2.40 15.16
CA GLY A 124 2.91 3.63 14.38
C GLY A 124 4.30 3.83 13.77
N ARG A 125 4.34 4.42 12.54
CA ARG A 125 5.57 4.77 11.83
C ARG A 125 5.42 6.07 11.06
N PHE A 126 6.50 6.88 11.06
CA PHE A 126 6.62 8.08 10.23
C PHE A 126 7.54 7.81 9.04
N THR A 127 7.11 8.25 7.87
CA THR A 127 7.86 8.16 6.62
C THR A 127 7.96 9.54 5.97
N PRO A 128 9.07 10.28 6.20
CA PRO A 128 9.32 11.57 5.57
C PRO A 128 9.76 11.42 4.11
N LYS A 129 9.45 12.45 3.31
CA LYS A 129 9.90 12.62 1.92
C LYS A 129 10.30 14.06 1.68
N VAL A 130 11.45 14.26 1.04
CA VAL A 130 11.90 15.58 0.59
C VAL A 130 12.43 15.44 -0.84
N ALA A 131 12.08 16.38 -1.70
CA ALA A 131 12.62 16.45 -3.06
C ALA A 131 12.85 17.92 -3.46
N ALA A 132 13.87 18.14 -4.27
CA ALA A 132 14.13 19.42 -4.89
C ALA A 132 14.39 19.20 -6.38
N MET A 133 13.89 20.09 -7.21
CA MET A 133 14.14 20.12 -8.65
C MET A 133 14.66 21.50 -9.03
N TYR A 134 15.81 21.53 -9.67
CA TYR A 134 16.43 22.75 -10.15
C TYR A 134 16.57 22.73 -11.69
N ASN A 135 16.09 23.79 -12.33
CA ASN A 135 16.11 23.96 -13.78
C ASN A 135 17.22 24.94 -14.17
N ILE A 136 18.21 24.49 -14.96
CA ILE A 136 19.34 25.28 -15.43
C ILE A 136 19.34 25.24 -16.97
N GLY A 137 18.78 26.26 -17.61
CA GLY A 137 18.64 26.27 -19.08
C GLY A 137 17.89 25.03 -19.55
N ASN A 138 18.55 24.20 -20.33
CA ASN A 138 17.98 22.96 -20.87
C ASN A 138 18.12 21.75 -19.94
N PHE A 139 18.76 21.90 -18.76
CA PHE A 139 18.94 20.83 -17.80
C PHE A 139 17.93 20.93 -16.67
N ASN A 140 17.36 19.78 -16.30
CA ASN A 140 16.61 19.60 -15.07
C ASN A 140 17.36 18.63 -14.16
N VAL A 141 17.68 19.06 -12.96
CA VAL A 141 18.30 18.21 -11.93
C VAL A 141 17.32 18.03 -10.81
N ARG A 142 17.04 16.79 -10.45
CA ARG A 142 16.14 16.44 -9.33
C ARG A 142 16.88 15.56 -8.34
N ALA A 143 16.83 15.94 -7.06
CA ALA A 143 17.27 15.13 -5.94
C ALA A 143 16.05 14.73 -5.09
N THR A 144 16.01 13.50 -4.61
CA THR A 144 14.91 12.99 -3.76
C THR A 144 15.47 12.13 -2.64
N TYR A 145 14.93 12.33 -1.45
CA TYR A 145 15.03 11.42 -0.32
C TYR A 145 13.63 11.02 0.10
N ALA A 146 13.41 9.72 0.36
CA ALA A 146 12.17 9.20 0.91
C ALA A 146 12.46 8.03 1.85
N ALA A 147 11.89 8.06 3.05
CA ALA A 147 11.82 6.87 3.89
C ALA A 147 10.64 6.01 3.46
N GLY A 148 10.82 4.70 3.52
CA GLY A 148 9.79 3.71 3.23
C GLY A 148 9.53 2.81 4.43
N PHE A 149 8.31 2.31 4.52
CA PHE A 149 7.83 1.39 5.53
C PHE A 149 6.92 0.36 4.86
N ARG A 150 7.07 -0.91 5.23
CA ARG A 150 6.17 -1.99 4.84
C ARG A 150 5.79 -2.78 6.08
N ALA A 151 4.52 -2.75 6.45
CA ALA A 151 3.98 -3.65 7.46
C ALA A 151 3.99 -5.09 6.95
N PRO A 152 4.19 -6.09 7.82
CA PRO A 152 4.02 -7.49 7.46
C PRO A 152 2.62 -7.75 6.91
N GLY A 153 2.53 -8.52 5.84
CA GLY A 153 1.24 -8.95 5.31
C GLY A 153 0.54 -9.94 6.24
N ILE A 154 -0.79 -10.01 6.18
CA ILE A 154 -1.57 -10.91 7.02
C ILE A 154 -1.18 -12.39 6.84
N ASP A 155 -0.73 -12.78 5.64
CA ASP A 155 -0.18 -14.13 5.37
C ASP A 155 1.18 -14.34 6.10
N GLU A 156 2.00 -13.29 6.22
CA GLU A 156 3.32 -13.37 6.89
C GLU A 156 3.15 -13.49 8.41
N LEU A 157 2.12 -12.86 8.95
CA LEU A 157 1.80 -12.91 10.40
C LEU A 157 1.16 -14.23 10.83
N TYR A 158 0.22 -14.75 10.04
CA TYR A 158 -0.70 -15.80 10.51
C TYR A 158 -0.67 -17.10 9.70
N TYR A 159 0.12 -17.16 8.61
CA TYR A 159 0.10 -18.34 7.76
C TYR A 159 0.89 -19.50 8.36
N HIS A 160 0.20 -20.63 8.57
CA HIS A 160 0.81 -21.88 8.97
C HIS A 160 0.54 -22.93 7.88
N MET A 161 1.60 -23.46 7.25
CA MET A 161 1.50 -24.55 6.31
C MET A 161 2.47 -25.66 6.67
N PHE A 162 1.93 -26.85 6.87
CA PHE A 162 2.71 -28.08 6.92
C PHE A 162 2.51 -28.84 5.61
N LYS A 163 3.53 -28.88 4.76
CA LYS A 163 3.51 -29.68 3.53
C LYS A 163 4.45 -30.86 3.67
N LYS A 164 3.89 -32.06 3.79
CA LYS A 164 4.64 -33.30 3.69
C LYS A 164 4.86 -33.62 2.21
N THR A 165 6.08 -33.49 1.71
CA THR A 165 6.45 -33.94 0.35
C THR A 165 6.76 -35.43 0.39
N MET A 166 6.40 -36.19 -0.67
CA MET A 166 6.81 -37.58 -0.83
C MET A 166 8.34 -37.62 -0.92
N GLY A 167 9.00 -38.06 0.17
CA GLY A 167 10.44 -38.06 0.34
C GLY A 167 10.83 -37.53 1.72
N THR A 168 12.12 -37.45 1.99
CA THR A 168 12.71 -37.13 3.31
C THR A 168 12.62 -35.66 3.73
N ARG A 169 12.00 -34.77 2.96
CA ARG A 169 11.90 -33.34 3.29
C ARG A 169 10.46 -32.91 3.50
N ALA A 170 10.17 -32.38 4.69
CA ALA A 170 8.94 -31.65 4.97
C ALA A 170 9.25 -30.14 4.88
N THR A 171 8.38 -29.38 4.20
CA THR A 171 8.42 -27.92 4.21
C THR A 171 7.40 -27.43 5.22
N ILE A 172 7.87 -26.66 6.19
CA ILE A 172 7.04 -25.97 7.18
C ILE A 172 7.18 -24.49 6.91
N SER A 173 6.06 -23.81 6.70
CA SER A 173 6.00 -22.33 6.65
C SER A 173 5.19 -21.86 7.84
N LEU A 174 5.80 -21.08 8.70
CA LEU A 174 5.18 -20.52 9.89
C LEU A 174 5.17 -19.01 9.75
N GLY A 175 4.00 -18.39 9.93
CA GLY A 175 3.89 -16.95 10.17
C GLY A 175 4.37 -16.63 11.59
N ASP A 176 4.77 -15.38 11.79
CA ASP A 176 5.15 -14.85 13.09
C ASP A 176 4.39 -13.54 13.34
N GLU A 177 3.57 -13.55 14.39
CA GLU A 177 2.77 -12.37 14.79
C GLU A 177 3.65 -11.22 15.33
N ASN A 178 4.92 -11.51 15.66
CA ASN A 178 5.87 -10.53 16.19
C ASN A 178 6.82 -9.98 15.11
N LEU A 179 6.54 -10.19 13.83
CA LEU A 179 7.38 -9.66 12.75
C LEU A 179 7.49 -8.15 12.82
N ASP A 180 8.71 -7.67 12.83
CA ASP A 180 9.00 -6.25 12.69
C ASP A 180 8.74 -5.76 11.25
N PRO A 181 8.26 -4.52 11.09
CA PRO A 181 8.08 -3.94 9.77
C PRO A 181 9.42 -3.66 9.08
N GLU A 182 9.42 -3.84 7.77
CA GLU A 182 10.56 -3.49 6.92
C GLU A 182 10.69 -1.98 6.79
N ARG A 183 11.92 -1.48 6.76
CA ARG A 183 12.25 -0.07 6.59
C ARG A 183 13.22 0.09 5.44
N SER A 184 13.04 1.14 4.66
CA SER A 184 13.94 1.49 3.57
C SER A 184 14.21 2.98 3.55
N ASN A 185 15.37 3.37 3.02
CA ASN A 185 15.70 4.73 2.67
C ASN A 185 16.02 4.77 1.19
N TYR A 186 15.34 5.65 0.48
CA TYR A 186 15.51 5.83 -0.94
C TYR A 186 16.17 7.18 -1.21
N TYR A 187 17.23 7.17 -1.97
CA TYR A 187 17.95 8.35 -2.46
C TYR A 187 18.02 8.29 -3.98
N SER A 188 17.72 9.38 -4.66
CA SER A 188 17.90 9.46 -6.10
C SER A 188 18.36 10.84 -6.54
N ILE A 189 19.20 10.87 -7.57
CA ILE A 189 19.54 12.05 -8.33
C ILE A 189 19.27 11.73 -9.79
N ASN A 190 18.47 12.57 -10.44
CA ASN A 190 18.11 12.42 -11.84
C ASN A 190 18.49 13.70 -12.59
N MET A 191 19.06 13.54 -13.77
CA MET A 191 19.38 14.64 -14.69
C MET A 191 18.67 14.39 -16.02
N GLU A 192 17.99 15.41 -16.51
CA GLU A 192 17.30 15.40 -17.82
C GLU A 192 17.83 16.57 -18.64
N TYR A 193 18.17 16.30 -19.88
CA TYR A 193 18.52 17.34 -20.87
C TYR A 193 17.44 17.39 -21.94
N ARG A 194 16.90 18.57 -22.21
CA ARG A 194 15.91 18.80 -23.28
C ARG A 194 16.56 19.50 -24.45
N THR A 195 16.59 18.84 -25.59
CA THR A 195 16.91 19.47 -26.88
C THR A 195 15.66 20.18 -27.40
N SER A 196 15.80 21.43 -27.82
CA SER A 196 14.75 22.18 -28.54
C SER A 196 14.67 21.71 -29.97
#